data_80f55ba5dc5b3ef72164d00b31730fd6
#
_entry.id   80f55ba5dc5b3ef72164d00b31730fd6
#
_cell.length_a   1.000
_cell.length_b   1.000
_cell.length_c   1.000
_cell.angle_alpha   90.00
_cell.angle_beta   90.00
_cell.angle_gamma   90.00
#
_symmetry.space_group_name_H-M   'P 1'
#
loop_
_entity.id
_entity.type
_entity.pdbx_description
1 polymer ?
#
loop_
_entity_poly.entity_id
_entity_poly.type
_entity_poly.pdbx_seq_one_letter_code
_entity_poly.pdbx_strand_id
1 'polypeptide(L)'
;MKLLLLPLLAALALPNTVYSEDHTFESWKESHFKNYPFECVPTGSTPEYTRCASEDLLKSDWELKKELNNDELWELWRKARGGVCYHYQNKFFGQGTVKPLMTISCEQRLNSEIKRYCITGEDKQCG
;
A
#
# COMPACT_ATOMS: atom_id res chain seq x y z
N MET A 1 28.96 -39.93 50.61
CA MET A 1 29.32 -38.90 49.58
C MET A 1 28.23 -38.82 48.56
N LYS A 2 27.42 -37.78 48.63
CA LYS A 2 26.37 -37.55 47.68
C LYS A 2 26.82 -36.43 46.73
N LEU A 3 27.16 -36.78 45.49
CA LEU A 3 27.38 -35.83 44.44
C LEU A 3 26.03 -35.28 44.02
N LEU A 4 25.80 -34.04 44.33
CA LEU A 4 24.71 -33.24 43.78
C LEU A 4 25.10 -32.78 42.39
N LEU A 5 24.59 -33.48 41.39
CA LEU A 5 24.56 -33.00 40.00
C LEU A 5 23.46 -31.96 39.88
N LEU A 6 23.83 -30.70 39.87
CA LEU A 6 22.99 -29.61 39.44
C LEU A 6 22.86 -29.66 37.93
N PRO A 7 21.66 -29.77 37.34
CA PRO A 7 21.49 -29.55 35.93
C PRO A 7 21.59 -28.05 35.66
N LEU A 8 22.62 -27.69 34.95
CA LEU A 8 22.78 -26.37 34.38
C LEU A 8 21.73 -26.20 33.28
N LEU A 9 20.56 -25.69 33.63
CA LEU A 9 19.60 -25.18 32.69
C LEU A 9 20.16 -23.85 32.14
N ALA A 10 21.02 -23.95 31.16
CA ALA A 10 21.34 -22.83 30.31
C ALA A 10 20.08 -22.51 29.50
N ALA A 11 19.27 -21.62 30.03
CA ALA A 11 18.25 -20.96 29.26
C ALA A 11 18.96 -20.17 28.15
N LEU A 12 19.04 -20.78 26.98
CA LEU A 12 19.33 -20.07 25.73
C LEU A 12 18.18 -19.11 25.49
N ALA A 13 18.25 -17.97 26.16
CA ALA A 13 17.50 -16.80 25.70
C ALA A 13 18.07 -16.39 24.34
N LEU A 14 17.52 -17.00 23.31
CA LEU A 14 17.68 -16.47 21.97
C LEU A 14 17.15 -15.03 22.02
N PRO A 15 17.96 -14.02 21.68
CA PRO A 15 17.42 -12.70 21.49
C PRO A 15 16.41 -12.85 20.36
N ASN A 16 15.13 -12.73 20.68
CA ASN A 16 14.13 -12.39 19.70
C ASN A 16 14.51 -10.99 19.21
N THR A 17 15.45 -10.94 18.27
CA THR A 17 15.54 -9.83 17.37
C THR A 17 14.27 -9.92 16.53
N VAL A 18 13.19 -9.40 17.10
CA VAL A 18 12.09 -8.91 16.31
C VAL A 18 12.74 -7.87 15.40
N TYR A 19 13.05 -8.29 14.18
CA TYR A 19 13.28 -7.36 13.11
C TYR A 19 11.95 -6.62 12.95
N SER A 20 11.80 -5.55 13.73
CA SER A 20 10.94 -4.46 13.40
C SER A 20 11.53 -3.89 12.13
N GLU A 21 11.19 -4.47 10.97
CA GLU A 21 11.28 -3.73 9.72
C GLU A 21 10.53 -2.44 10.02
N ASP A 22 11.26 -1.32 9.99
CA ASP A 22 10.66 -0.01 10.05
C ASP A 22 9.73 0.11 8.84
N HIS A 23 8.50 -0.33 9.01
CA HIS A 23 7.44 -0.21 8.01
C HIS A 23 6.98 1.24 7.95
N THR A 24 7.91 2.11 7.57
CA THR A 24 7.62 3.50 7.26
C THR A 24 7.09 3.60 5.84
N PHE A 25 6.33 4.65 5.58
CA PHE A 25 5.89 4.94 4.21
C PHE A 25 7.08 5.07 3.26
N GLU A 26 8.18 5.69 3.68
CA GLU A 26 9.37 5.87 2.86
C GLU A 26 10.02 4.53 2.47
N SER A 27 10.16 3.60 3.40
CA SER A 27 10.70 2.28 3.08
C SER A 27 9.80 1.49 2.13
N TRP A 28 8.50 1.61 2.29
CA TRP A 28 7.52 0.99 1.41
C TRP A 28 7.54 1.61 0.01
N LYS A 29 7.65 2.93 -0.08
CA LYS A 29 7.79 3.68 -1.33
C LYS A 29 9.07 3.29 -2.07
N GLU A 30 10.21 3.26 -1.40
CA GLU A 30 11.48 2.86 -1.99
C GLU A 30 11.42 1.42 -2.54
N SER A 31 10.88 0.50 -1.77
CA SER A 31 10.70 -0.89 -2.22
C SER A 31 9.80 -0.98 -3.46
N HIS A 32 8.70 -0.24 -3.47
CA HIS A 32 7.72 -0.26 -4.56
C HIS A 32 8.30 0.29 -5.87
N PHE A 33 9.12 1.33 -5.79
CA PHE A 33 9.65 2.03 -6.96
C PHE A 33 11.11 1.68 -7.29
N LYS A 34 11.71 0.73 -6.60
CA LYS A 34 13.13 0.36 -6.78
C LYS A 34 13.57 0.18 -8.23
N ASN A 35 12.71 -0.40 -9.05
CA ASN A 35 12.99 -0.69 -10.46
C ASN A 35 12.17 0.18 -11.42
N TYR A 36 11.56 1.24 -10.94
CA TYR A 36 10.76 2.11 -11.80
C TYR A 36 11.69 3.03 -12.61
N PRO A 37 11.53 3.11 -13.94
CA PRO A 37 12.51 3.79 -14.80
C PRO A 37 12.44 5.32 -14.77
N PHE A 38 11.41 5.88 -14.15
CA PHE A 38 11.19 7.33 -14.12
C PHE A 38 11.10 7.85 -12.69
N GLU A 39 11.62 9.06 -12.50
CA GLU A 39 11.42 9.82 -11.28
C GLU A 39 10.15 10.67 -11.37
N CYS A 40 9.64 11.15 -10.23
CA CYS A 40 8.54 12.08 -10.21
C CYS A 40 9.02 13.47 -10.60
N VAL A 41 8.53 13.97 -11.74
CA VAL A 41 8.73 15.34 -12.18
C VAL A 41 7.36 15.93 -12.52
N PRO A 42 6.77 16.80 -11.66
CA PRO A 42 5.39 17.29 -11.84
C PRO A 42 5.15 18.05 -13.14
N THR A 43 6.20 18.67 -13.69
CA THR A 43 6.16 19.40 -14.97
C THR A 43 6.84 18.65 -16.10
N GLY A 44 7.17 17.39 -15.89
CA GLY A 44 7.89 16.54 -16.84
C GLY A 44 7.01 15.91 -17.89
N SER A 45 7.56 14.91 -18.55
CA SER A 45 6.85 14.08 -19.53
C SER A 45 5.69 13.31 -18.90
N THR A 46 4.79 12.76 -19.73
CA THR A 46 3.69 11.91 -19.23
C THR A 46 4.16 10.77 -18.31
N PRO A 47 5.23 10.01 -18.62
CA PRO A 47 5.72 8.98 -17.72
C PRO A 47 6.21 9.52 -16.36
N GLU A 48 6.90 10.65 -16.34
CA GLU A 48 7.38 11.29 -15.11
C GLU A 48 6.22 11.82 -14.26
N TYR A 49 5.24 12.45 -14.89
CA TYR A 49 4.02 12.88 -14.21
C TYR A 49 3.21 11.68 -13.68
N THR A 50 3.10 10.62 -14.47
CA THR A 50 2.44 9.36 -14.04
C THR A 50 3.15 8.75 -12.83
N ARG A 51 4.49 8.89 -12.75
CA ARG A 51 5.23 8.49 -11.55
C ARG A 51 4.82 9.28 -10.33
N CYS A 52 4.62 10.60 -10.44
CA CYS A 52 4.11 11.43 -9.34
C CYS A 52 2.73 10.95 -8.86
N ALA A 53 1.82 10.72 -9.80
CA ALA A 53 0.48 10.21 -9.50
C ALA A 53 0.53 8.82 -8.82
N SER A 54 1.47 7.98 -9.22
CA SER A 54 1.69 6.67 -8.59
C SER A 54 2.20 6.78 -7.15
N GLU A 55 3.04 7.75 -6.84
CA GLU A 55 3.47 8.03 -5.46
C GLU A 55 2.32 8.50 -4.59
N ASP A 56 1.47 9.38 -5.11
CA ASP A 56 0.29 9.86 -4.41
C ASP A 56 -0.72 8.74 -4.16
N LEU A 57 -0.93 7.85 -5.13
CA LEU A 57 -1.76 6.65 -4.93
C LEU A 57 -1.16 5.74 -3.86
N LEU A 58 0.14 5.50 -3.90
CA LEU A 58 0.82 4.66 -2.91
C LEU A 58 0.67 5.22 -1.49
N LYS A 59 0.74 6.53 -1.34
CA LYS A 59 0.50 7.21 -0.06
C LYS A 59 -0.95 7.03 0.41
N SER A 60 -1.91 7.22 -0.48
CA SER A 60 -3.33 6.97 -0.21
C SER A 60 -3.58 5.51 0.20
N ASP A 61 -2.95 4.57 -0.46
CA ASP A 61 -3.01 3.14 -0.15
C ASP A 61 -2.42 2.83 1.24
N TRP A 62 -1.29 3.42 1.55
CA TRP A 62 -0.65 3.27 2.86
C TRP A 62 -1.56 3.73 4.00
N GLU A 63 -2.14 4.91 3.85
CA GLU A 63 -3.06 5.48 4.83
C GLU A 63 -4.30 4.62 5.00
N LEU A 64 -4.94 4.24 3.88
CA LEU A 64 -6.15 3.41 3.88
C LEU A 64 -5.90 2.03 4.47
N LYS A 65 -4.78 1.38 4.13
CA LYS A 65 -4.40 0.08 4.69
C LYS A 65 -4.27 0.15 6.22
N LYS A 66 -3.66 1.20 6.74
CA LYS A 66 -3.54 1.43 8.18
C LYS A 66 -4.90 1.62 8.86
N GLU A 67 -5.78 2.39 8.24
CA GLU A 67 -7.12 2.65 8.77
C GLU A 67 -8.01 1.40 8.75
N LEU A 68 -7.93 0.59 7.70
CA LEU A 68 -8.65 -0.70 7.62
C LEU A 68 -8.16 -1.69 8.67
N ASN A 69 -6.87 -1.66 9.00
CA ASN A 69 -6.23 -2.56 9.98
C ASN A 69 -6.61 -4.03 9.79
N ASN A 70 -6.74 -4.46 8.54
CA ASN A 70 -7.12 -5.81 8.15
C ASN A 70 -6.53 -6.10 6.76
N ASP A 71 -5.50 -6.95 6.71
CA ASP A 71 -4.76 -7.24 5.48
C ASP A 71 -5.62 -7.96 4.43
N GLU A 72 -6.51 -8.85 4.86
CA GLU A 72 -7.41 -9.56 3.94
C GLU A 72 -8.39 -8.59 3.28
N LEU A 73 -9.00 -7.71 4.06
CA LEU A 73 -9.91 -6.69 3.57
C LEU A 73 -9.19 -5.71 2.64
N TRP A 74 -7.96 -5.31 2.97
CA TRP A 74 -7.12 -4.48 2.12
C TRP A 74 -6.87 -5.14 0.76
N GLU A 75 -6.50 -6.42 0.72
CA GLU A 75 -6.25 -7.14 -0.52
C GLU A 75 -7.51 -7.30 -1.38
N LEU A 76 -8.66 -7.57 -0.76
CA LEU A 76 -9.94 -7.60 -1.46
C LEU A 76 -10.29 -6.25 -2.07
N TRP A 77 -10.14 -5.17 -1.31
CA TRP A 77 -10.38 -3.81 -1.79
C TRP A 77 -9.46 -3.45 -2.95
N ARG A 78 -8.16 -3.67 -2.78
CA ARG A 78 -7.16 -3.37 -3.81
C ARG A 78 -7.45 -4.07 -5.12
N LYS A 79 -7.82 -5.34 -5.08
CA LYS A 79 -8.18 -6.12 -6.27
C LYS A 79 -9.47 -5.62 -6.91
N ALA A 80 -10.51 -5.38 -6.13
CA ALA A 80 -11.79 -4.89 -6.63
C ALA A 80 -11.65 -3.51 -7.28
N ARG A 81 -11.00 -2.58 -6.61
CA ARG A 81 -10.70 -1.24 -7.10
C ARG A 81 -9.92 -1.29 -8.40
N GLY A 82 -8.82 -2.03 -8.43
CA GLY A 82 -7.97 -2.17 -9.61
C GLY A 82 -8.72 -2.77 -10.79
N GLY A 83 -9.53 -3.80 -10.56
CA GLY A 83 -10.37 -4.40 -11.59
C GLY A 83 -11.40 -3.45 -12.18
N VAL A 84 -12.09 -2.69 -11.34
CA VAL A 84 -13.07 -1.68 -11.78
C VAL A 84 -12.40 -0.58 -12.60
N CYS A 85 -11.34 0.03 -12.07
CA CYS A 85 -10.64 1.12 -12.74
C CYS A 85 -10.01 0.68 -14.06
N TYR A 86 -9.36 -0.48 -14.09
CA TYR A 86 -8.78 -1.03 -15.30
C TYR A 86 -9.84 -1.29 -16.39
N HIS A 87 -10.97 -1.88 -16.03
CA HIS A 87 -12.05 -2.17 -16.96
C HIS A 87 -12.58 -0.90 -17.63
N TYR A 88 -12.92 0.11 -16.84
CA TYR A 88 -13.49 1.35 -17.38
C TYR A 88 -12.47 2.17 -18.14
N GLN A 89 -11.23 2.23 -17.69
CA GLN A 89 -10.19 2.98 -18.41
C GLN A 89 -9.83 2.31 -19.74
N ASN A 90 -9.83 1.00 -19.82
CA ASN A 90 -9.70 0.29 -21.10
C ASN A 90 -10.82 0.64 -22.09
N LYS A 91 -12.04 0.75 -21.61
CA LYS A 91 -13.21 1.05 -22.43
C LYS A 91 -13.13 2.47 -23.03
N PHE A 92 -12.67 3.44 -22.24
CA PHE A 92 -12.70 4.85 -22.65
C PHE A 92 -11.40 5.34 -23.28
N PHE A 93 -10.25 4.85 -22.85
CA PHE A 93 -8.94 5.35 -23.25
C PHE A 93 -8.11 4.35 -24.07
N GLY A 94 -8.57 3.13 -24.24
CA GLY A 94 -7.89 2.10 -25.03
C GLY A 94 -6.48 1.81 -24.54
N GLN A 95 -5.50 1.82 -25.46
CA GLN A 95 -4.08 1.56 -25.18
C GLN A 95 -3.22 2.83 -25.17
N GLY A 96 -3.82 4.01 -25.07
CA GLY A 96 -3.11 5.27 -25.09
C GLY A 96 -2.16 5.46 -23.88
N THR A 97 -1.17 6.34 -24.05
CA THR A 97 -0.17 6.67 -23.03
C THR A 97 -0.76 7.31 -21.77
N VAL A 98 -1.94 7.88 -21.88
CA VAL A 98 -2.67 8.53 -20.78
C VAL A 98 -3.43 7.53 -19.91
N LYS A 99 -3.64 6.30 -20.40
CA LYS A 99 -4.40 5.27 -19.69
C LYS A 99 -3.86 4.94 -18.29
N PRO A 100 -2.54 4.74 -18.08
CA PRO A 100 -2.02 4.50 -16.74
C PRO A 100 -2.36 5.62 -15.75
N LEU A 101 -2.21 6.87 -16.18
CA LEU A 101 -2.55 8.03 -15.37
C LEU A 101 -4.04 8.07 -15.00
N MET A 102 -4.91 7.79 -15.96
CA MET A 102 -6.36 7.76 -15.71
C MET A 102 -6.78 6.61 -14.80
N THR A 103 -6.11 5.46 -14.91
CA THR A 103 -6.32 4.32 -14.00
C THR A 103 -5.93 4.69 -12.56
N ILE A 104 -4.78 5.30 -12.36
CA ILE A 104 -4.30 5.77 -11.06
C ILE A 104 -5.28 6.80 -10.47
N SER A 105 -5.72 7.77 -11.26
CA SER A 105 -6.69 8.78 -10.80
C SER A 105 -8.02 8.17 -10.38
N CYS A 106 -8.49 7.14 -11.10
CA CYS A 106 -9.68 6.37 -10.73
C CYS A 106 -9.50 5.68 -9.39
N GLU A 107 -8.37 5.01 -9.19
CA GLU A 107 -8.07 4.28 -7.96
C GLU A 107 -7.94 5.22 -6.75
N GLN A 108 -7.29 6.37 -6.90
CA GLN A 108 -7.21 7.41 -5.88
C GLN A 108 -8.59 7.92 -5.48
N ARG A 109 -9.44 8.17 -6.47
CA ARG A 109 -10.81 8.61 -6.21
C ARG A 109 -11.61 7.58 -5.42
N LEU A 110 -11.53 6.30 -5.79
CA LEU A 110 -12.22 5.23 -5.06
C LEU A 110 -11.71 5.08 -3.62
N ASN A 111 -10.40 5.22 -3.38
CA ASN A 111 -9.86 5.27 -2.03
C ASN A 111 -10.45 6.43 -1.21
N SER A 112 -10.54 7.60 -1.81
CA SER A 112 -11.09 8.78 -1.14
C SER A 112 -12.57 8.60 -0.80
N GLU A 113 -13.35 8.01 -1.69
CA GLU A 113 -14.77 7.76 -1.47
C GLU A 113 -15.00 6.74 -0.34
N ILE A 114 -14.28 5.61 -0.35
CA ILE A 114 -14.44 4.61 0.72
C ILE A 114 -13.98 5.15 2.08
N LYS A 115 -12.92 5.94 2.11
CA LYS A 115 -12.45 6.61 3.31
C LYS A 115 -13.53 7.55 3.84
N ARG A 116 -14.05 8.41 3.00
CA ARG A 116 -15.04 9.42 3.36
C ARG A 116 -16.34 8.80 3.86
N TYR A 117 -16.89 7.85 3.13
CA TYR A 117 -18.22 7.32 3.43
C TYR A 117 -18.21 6.19 4.46
N CYS A 118 -17.19 5.33 4.44
CA CYS A 118 -17.20 4.11 5.22
C CYS A 118 -16.31 4.18 6.46
N ILE A 119 -15.16 4.81 6.38
CA ILE A 119 -14.15 4.79 7.45
C ILE A 119 -14.31 5.98 8.38
N THR A 120 -14.30 7.20 7.85
CA THR A 120 -14.44 8.41 8.68
C THR A 120 -15.87 8.63 9.16
N GLY A 121 -16.84 8.05 8.47
CA GLY A 121 -18.24 8.13 8.83
C GLY A 121 -18.86 9.53 8.70
N GLU A 122 -18.23 10.39 7.90
CA GLU A 122 -18.75 11.75 7.69
C GLU A 122 -20.22 11.75 7.26
N ASP A 123 -20.60 10.80 6.39
CA ASP A 123 -21.97 10.67 5.88
C ASP A 123 -22.68 9.40 6.35
N LYS A 124 -22.03 8.54 7.17
CA LYS A 124 -22.58 7.28 7.74
C LYS A 124 -23.32 6.38 6.74
N GLN A 125 -22.87 6.38 5.49
CA GLN A 125 -23.58 5.65 4.41
C GLN A 125 -23.20 4.18 4.32
N CYS A 126 -22.10 3.75 4.94
CA CYS A 126 -21.67 2.36 4.98
C CYS A 126 -22.01 1.65 6.31
N GLY A 127 -22.77 2.25 7.14
CA GLY A 127 -23.20 1.69 8.44
C GLY A 127 -24.57 1.12 8.37
#